data_aed9d3c7357750b26b72b14e865a5d86
#
_entry.id   aed9d3c7357750b26b72b14e865a5d86
#
_cell.length_a   1.000
_cell.length_b   1.000
_cell.length_c   1.000
_cell.angle_alpha   90.00
_cell.angle_beta   90.00
_cell.angle_gamma   90.00
#
_symmetry.space_group_name_H-M   'P 1'
#
loop_
_entity.id
_entity.type
_entity.pdbx_description
1 polymer ?
#
loop_
_entity_poly.entity_id
_entity_poly.type
_entity_poly.pdbx_seq_one_letter_code
_entity_poly.pdbx_strand_id
1 'polypeptide(L)'
;APVATFNYGQDIFEFESEADAENQYNKLEGFSWDSDTQEVISAVGNSSSFTQLENSGINTADLQGVLGIDGELSHGGEVSVDELTSWGSSKATIASLSKVIGRIKIAGSSEIKLGDVIEIKGVGEKFSGNVMVSAIKQVVTNSGWYTDIQFGLNNNWYSSRNDMNSKYTGNLTPSVNGLQIGKVLKIDGDEKHRVQIALPV
;
A
#
# COMPACT_ATOMS: atom_id res chain seq x y z
N ALA A 1 -20.06 4.20 -7.39
CA ALA A 1 -20.29 5.42 -8.18
C ALA A 1 -19.57 6.58 -7.49
N PRO A 2 -18.99 7.56 -8.21
CA PRO A 2 -18.38 8.74 -7.61
C PRO A 2 -19.43 9.56 -6.85
N VAL A 3 -19.01 10.13 -5.70
CA VAL A 3 -19.89 10.98 -4.89
C VAL A 3 -20.00 12.41 -5.45
N ALA A 4 -18.99 12.84 -6.20
CA ALA A 4 -18.92 14.15 -6.84
C ALA A 4 -18.10 14.08 -8.12
N THR A 5 -18.37 15.01 -9.05
CA THR A 5 -17.61 15.20 -10.30
C THR A 5 -17.06 16.62 -10.32
N PHE A 6 -15.77 16.79 -10.61
CA PHE A 6 -15.09 18.07 -10.72
C PHE A 6 -14.50 18.27 -12.09
N ASN A 7 -14.75 19.44 -12.69
CA ASN A 7 -14.29 19.81 -14.02
C ASN A 7 -13.17 20.85 -13.91
N TYR A 8 -12.04 20.61 -14.57
CA TYR A 8 -10.97 21.59 -14.67
C TYR A 8 -11.44 22.84 -15.43
N GLY A 9 -11.12 23.99 -14.89
CA GLY A 9 -11.56 25.27 -15.45
C GLY A 9 -12.96 25.74 -15.01
N GLN A 10 -13.70 24.91 -14.25
CA GLN A 10 -14.99 25.28 -13.63
C GLN A 10 -14.92 25.16 -12.11
N ASP A 11 -14.63 23.96 -11.63
CA ASP A 11 -14.69 23.62 -10.21
C ASP A 11 -13.30 23.55 -9.57
N ILE A 12 -12.28 23.22 -10.39
CA ILE A 12 -10.91 22.98 -9.95
C ILE A 12 -10.07 24.24 -10.17
N PHE A 13 -9.50 24.79 -9.11
CA PHE A 13 -8.60 25.96 -9.16
C PHE A 13 -7.14 25.56 -9.41
N GLU A 14 -6.71 24.47 -8.79
CA GLU A 14 -5.35 23.92 -8.92
C GLU A 14 -5.45 22.41 -9.12
N PHE A 15 -4.62 21.87 -10.01
CA PHE A 15 -4.51 20.45 -10.28
C PHE A 15 -3.03 20.06 -10.39
N GLU A 16 -2.62 19.07 -9.62
CA GLU A 16 -1.30 18.45 -9.69
C GLU A 16 -1.51 16.93 -9.68
N SER A 17 -0.83 16.21 -10.58
CA SER A 17 -0.92 14.76 -10.60
C SER A 17 0.32 14.15 -11.22
N GLU A 18 0.70 12.99 -10.71
CA GLU A 18 1.77 12.17 -11.25
C GLU A 18 1.30 10.73 -11.40
N ALA A 19 1.86 10.02 -12.37
CA ALA A 19 1.63 8.60 -12.59
C ALA A 19 2.91 7.81 -12.29
N ASP A 20 2.78 6.78 -11.45
CA ASP A 20 3.88 5.91 -11.04
C ASP A 20 3.73 4.54 -11.71
N ALA A 21 4.69 4.21 -12.59
CA ALA A 21 4.81 2.91 -13.22
C ALA A 21 5.81 1.99 -12.50
N GLU A 22 6.70 2.53 -11.67
CA GLU A 22 7.80 1.79 -11.03
C GLU A 22 7.27 0.71 -10.07
N ASN A 23 6.17 1.00 -9.39
CA ASN A 23 5.58 0.11 -8.39
C ASN A 23 4.39 -0.72 -8.94
N GLN A 24 4.23 -0.80 -10.26
CA GLN A 24 3.17 -1.59 -10.90
C GLN A 24 3.71 -2.96 -11.30
N TYR A 25 3.52 -3.95 -10.43
CA TYR A 25 4.05 -5.30 -10.60
C TYR A 25 3.16 -6.17 -11.50
N ASN A 26 3.76 -6.93 -12.42
CA ASN A 26 3.05 -7.97 -13.20
C ASN A 26 2.63 -9.13 -12.31
N LYS A 27 3.55 -9.55 -11.45
CA LYS A 27 3.37 -10.63 -10.48
C LYS A 27 3.96 -10.18 -9.16
N LEU A 28 3.29 -10.49 -8.07
CA LEU A 28 3.82 -10.28 -6.73
C LEU A 28 3.78 -11.60 -5.98
N GLU A 29 4.94 -12.15 -5.65
CA GLU A 29 5.08 -13.46 -5.02
C GLU A 29 5.66 -13.32 -3.62
N GLY A 30 4.97 -13.91 -2.65
CA GLY A 30 5.42 -13.99 -1.27
C GLY A 30 6.14 -15.31 -1.01
N PHE A 31 7.23 -15.27 -0.24
CA PHE A 31 8.03 -16.42 0.16
C PHE A 31 8.15 -16.49 1.67
N SER A 32 8.09 -17.69 2.21
CA SER A 32 8.29 -17.99 3.62
C SER A 32 8.95 -19.36 3.78
N TRP A 33 9.58 -19.59 4.94
CA TRP A 33 10.14 -20.86 5.30
C TRP A 33 9.11 -21.67 6.09
N ASP A 34 8.78 -22.88 5.62
CA ASP A 34 7.98 -23.84 6.36
C ASP A 34 8.91 -24.73 7.19
N SER A 35 8.74 -24.68 8.52
CA SER A 35 9.57 -25.46 9.44
C SER A 35 9.18 -26.94 9.50
N ASP A 36 7.96 -27.28 9.12
CA ASP A 36 7.45 -28.66 9.17
C ASP A 36 7.97 -29.47 7.97
N THR A 37 7.91 -28.89 6.77
CA THR A 37 8.42 -29.54 5.54
C THR A 37 9.89 -29.25 5.27
N GLN A 38 10.48 -28.25 5.95
CA GLN A 38 11.83 -27.74 5.70
C GLN A 38 12.05 -27.27 4.26
N GLU A 39 11.04 -26.63 3.70
CA GLU A 39 11.05 -26.11 2.33
C GLU A 39 10.59 -24.63 2.30
N VAL A 40 10.92 -23.96 1.21
CA VAL A 40 10.39 -22.62 0.94
C VAL A 40 9.01 -22.76 0.34
N ILE A 41 8.02 -22.18 0.99
CA ILE A 41 6.68 -22.04 0.42
C ILE A 41 6.53 -20.69 -0.26
N SER A 42 5.75 -20.63 -1.32
CA SER A 42 5.43 -19.39 -2.01
C SER A 42 3.94 -19.27 -2.32
N ALA A 43 3.48 -18.04 -2.45
CA ALA A 43 2.14 -17.71 -2.87
C ALA A 43 2.10 -16.43 -3.68
N VAL A 44 1.24 -16.41 -4.70
CA VAL A 44 1.05 -15.23 -5.56
C VAL A 44 -0.11 -14.41 -5.05
N GLY A 45 0.15 -13.13 -4.82
CA GLY A 45 -0.87 -12.14 -4.51
C GLY A 45 -1.49 -11.57 -5.78
N ASN A 46 -2.82 -11.48 -5.81
CA ASN A 46 -3.56 -10.87 -6.89
C ASN A 46 -4.14 -9.53 -6.44
N SER A 47 -3.99 -8.47 -7.24
CA SER A 47 -4.68 -7.22 -6.98
C SER A 47 -6.19 -7.44 -7.11
N SER A 48 -6.94 -7.04 -6.10
CA SER A 48 -8.38 -6.89 -6.27
C SER A 48 -8.60 -5.75 -7.27
N SER A 49 -9.27 -6.03 -8.38
CA SER A 49 -9.64 -5.00 -9.35
C SER A 49 -10.67 -4.05 -8.72
N PHE A 50 -10.21 -2.91 -8.23
CA PHE A 50 -11.10 -1.79 -7.94
C PHE A 50 -11.53 -1.14 -9.26
N THR A 51 -12.40 -1.80 -10.00
CA THR A 51 -12.97 -1.32 -11.28
C THR A 51 -13.58 0.09 -11.19
N GLN A 52 -13.88 0.55 -9.98
CA GLN A 52 -14.39 1.91 -9.74
C GLN A 52 -13.32 3.01 -9.80
N LEU A 53 -12.03 2.64 -9.79
CA LEU A 53 -10.89 3.56 -9.74
C LEU A 53 -10.06 3.54 -11.03
N GLU A 54 -10.61 2.98 -12.11
CA GLU A 54 -9.93 3.02 -13.39
C GLU A 54 -10.06 4.41 -14.00
N ASN A 55 -8.93 5.08 -14.14
CA ASN A 55 -8.81 6.26 -14.98
C ASN A 55 -8.93 5.82 -16.43
N SER A 56 -9.67 6.57 -17.23
CA SER A 56 -9.94 6.24 -18.62
C SER A 56 -8.70 6.16 -19.52
N GLY A 57 -7.56 6.72 -19.09
CA GLY A 57 -6.34 6.81 -19.90
C GLY A 57 -5.10 6.13 -19.34
N ILE A 58 -5.10 5.66 -18.09
CA ILE A 58 -4.00 4.93 -17.48
C ILE A 58 -4.56 3.70 -16.76
N ASN A 59 -4.53 2.54 -17.43
CA ASN A 59 -4.90 1.30 -16.78
C ASN A 59 -3.67 0.59 -16.18
N THR A 60 -3.91 -0.28 -15.22
CA THR A 60 -2.83 -0.98 -14.51
C THR A 60 -2.05 -1.90 -15.46
N ALA A 61 -2.72 -2.55 -16.43
CA ALA A 61 -2.07 -3.45 -17.36
C ALA A 61 -1.11 -2.72 -18.31
N ASP A 62 -1.46 -1.50 -18.74
CA ASP A 62 -0.56 -0.69 -19.57
C ASP A 62 0.71 -0.31 -18.80
N LEU A 63 0.57 0.10 -17.54
CA LEU A 63 1.71 0.44 -16.69
C LEU A 63 2.58 -0.77 -16.37
N GLN A 64 1.98 -1.92 -16.07
CA GLN A 64 2.69 -3.17 -15.88
C GLN A 64 3.48 -3.58 -17.14
N GLY A 65 2.91 -3.35 -18.32
CA GLY A 65 3.57 -3.62 -19.60
C GLY A 65 4.78 -2.73 -19.89
N VAL A 66 4.90 -1.55 -19.25
CA VAL A 66 6.00 -0.61 -19.48
C VAL A 66 7.34 -1.14 -18.94
N LEU A 67 7.35 -1.63 -17.70
CA LEU A 67 8.56 -2.07 -17.02
C LEU A 67 8.65 -3.60 -16.87
N GLY A 68 7.52 -4.30 -16.85
CA GLY A 68 7.47 -5.76 -16.75
C GLY A 68 8.09 -6.33 -15.47
N ILE A 69 7.95 -5.61 -14.34
CA ILE A 69 8.61 -5.95 -13.08
C ILE A 69 7.79 -7.00 -12.33
N ASP A 70 8.45 -8.07 -11.90
CA ASP A 70 7.92 -9.00 -10.91
C ASP A 70 8.46 -8.61 -9.53
N GLY A 71 7.57 -8.56 -8.54
CA GLY A 71 7.91 -8.20 -7.16
C GLY A 71 7.98 -9.44 -6.28
N GLU A 72 8.92 -9.44 -5.34
CA GLU A 72 9.11 -10.50 -4.36
C GLU A 72 8.93 -9.96 -2.93
N LEU A 73 8.23 -10.72 -2.11
CA LEU A 73 8.04 -10.45 -0.68
C LEU A 73 8.62 -11.60 0.12
N SER A 74 9.68 -11.37 0.89
CA SER A 74 10.29 -12.37 1.76
C SER A 74 9.90 -12.16 3.20
N HIS A 75 9.43 -13.20 3.88
CA HIS A 75 9.20 -13.21 5.32
C HIS A 75 10.17 -14.15 6.03
N GLY A 76 10.88 -13.64 7.05
CA GLY A 76 11.93 -14.39 7.76
C GLY A 76 11.42 -15.40 8.79
N GLY A 77 10.10 -15.50 9.01
CA GLY A 77 9.46 -16.44 9.90
C GLY A 77 8.43 -17.29 9.17
N GLU A 78 7.93 -18.32 9.86
CA GLU A 78 6.88 -19.19 9.34
C GLU A 78 5.56 -18.39 9.15
N VAL A 79 5.04 -18.39 7.94
CA VAL A 79 3.78 -17.75 7.55
C VAL A 79 3.02 -18.72 6.67
N SER A 80 1.72 -18.88 6.88
CA SER A 80 0.90 -19.78 6.08
C SER A 80 0.73 -19.28 4.63
N VAL A 81 0.39 -20.20 3.71
CA VAL A 81 0.10 -19.86 2.30
C VAL A 81 -1.02 -18.82 2.18
N ASP A 82 -2.06 -18.92 3.03
CA ASP A 82 -3.18 -17.99 3.02
C ASP A 82 -2.75 -16.58 3.47
N GLU A 83 -1.87 -16.49 4.48
CA GLU A 83 -1.31 -15.20 4.93
C GLU A 83 -0.38 -14.61 3.86
N LEU A 84 0.47 -15.42 3.20
CA LEU A 84 1.31 -14.96 2.10
C LEU A 84 0.45 -14.43 0.93
N THR A 85 -0.61 -15.15 0.58
CA THR A 85 -1.55 -14.72 -0.46
C THR A 85 -2.23 -13.40 -0.09
N SER A 86 -2.67 -13.27 1.15
CA SER A 86 -3.31 -12.05 1.66
C SER A 86 -2.34 -10.88 1.70
N TRP A 87 -1.10 -11.11 2.11
CA TRP A 87 -0.05 -10.10 2.13
C TRP A 87 0.30 -9.62 0.72
N GLY A 88 0.54 -10.55 -0.21
CA GLY A 88 0.79 -10.25 -1.61
C GLY A 88 -0.38 -9.49 -2.27
N SER A 89 -1.63 -9.93 -2.01
CA SER A 89 -2.83 -9.29 -2.54
C SER A 89 -3.03 -7.87 -1.99
N SER A 90 -2.76 -7.66 -0.71
CA SER A 90 -2.82 -6.33 -0.09
C SER A 90 -1.78 -5.39 -0.70
N LYS A 91 -0.55 -5.87 -0.89
CA LYS A 91 0.53 -5.09 -1.50
C LYS A 91 0.22 -4.75 -2.96
N ALA A 92 -0.27 -5.71 -3.75
CA ALA A 92 -0.69 -5.49 -5.13
C ALA A 92 -1.84 -4.48 -5.23
N THR A 93 -2.79 -4.54 -4.29
CA THR A 93 -3.90 -3.60 -4.21
C THR A 93 -3.41 -2.17 -3.93
N ILE A 94 -2.53 -1.99 -2.94
CA ILE A 94 -1.96 -0.68 -2.63
C ILE A 94 -1.17 -0.15 -3.83
N ALA A 95 -0.38 -0.98 -4.50
CA ALA A 95 0.34 -0.62 -5.72
C ALA A 95 -0.61 -0.12 -6.82
N SER A 96 -1.73 -0.79 -7.04
CA SER A 96 -2.74 -0.35 -8.02
C SER A 96 -3.41 0.98 -7.64
N LEU A 97 -3.60 1.25 -6.36
CA LEU A 97 -4.16 2.52 -5.85
C LEU A 97 -3.14 3.65 -5.85
N SER A 98 -1.84 3.35 -5.94
CA SER A 98 -0.76 4.33 -6.01
C SER A 98 -0.37 4.69 -7.45
N LYS A 99 -0.97 4.07 -8.47
CA LYS A 99 -0.63 4.31 -9.88
C LYS A 99 -0.80 5.77 -10.32
N VAL A 100 -1.79 6.47 -9.76
CA VAL A 100 -2.02 7.90 -9.99
C VAL A 100 -2.28 8.56 -8.66
N ILE A 101 -1.41 9.46 -8.30
CA ILE A 101 -1.51 10.28 -7.09
C ILE A 101 -1.56 11.75 -7.47
N GLY A 102 -2.20 12.55 -6.65
CA GLY A 102 -2.25 13.97 -6.94
C GLY A 102 -3.08 14.77 -5.95
N ARG A 103 -3.30 16.02 -6.33
CA ARG A 103 -4.01 16.99 -5.51
C ARG A 103 -4.88 17.88 -6.40
N ILE A 104 -6.09 18.16 -5.92
CA ILE A 104 -6.94 19.22 -6.46
C ILE A 104 -7.30 20.21 -5.37
N LYS A 105 -7.49 21.46 -5.78
CA LYS A 105 -8.04 22.51 -4.94
C LYS A 105 -9.35 22.98 -5.52
N ILE A 106 -10.38 22.96 -4.69
CA ILE A 106 -11.75 23.34 -5.06
C ILE A 106 -12.30 24.40 -4.10
N ALA A 107 -13.49 24.94 -4.43
CA ALA A 107 -14.26 25.74 -3.47
C ALA A 107 -14.58 24.91 -2.23
N GLY A 108 -14.74 25.58 -1.08
CA GLY A 108 -15.00 24.91 0.19
C GLY A 108 -16.21 23.98 0.11
N SER A 109 -16.00 22.71 0.49
CA SER A 109 -17.02 21.67 0.55
C SER A 109 -16.86 20.81 1.80
N SER A 110 -17.97 20.49 2.45
CA SER A 110 -18.03 19.56 3.59
C SER A 110 -18.60 18.18 3.23
N GLU A 111 -18.96 17.97 1.98
CA GLU A 111 -19.65 16.76 1.51
C GLU A 111 -18.70 15.60 1.26
N ILE A 112 -17.45 15.91 0.92
CA ILE A 112 -16.43 14.91 0.56
C ILE A 112 -15.76 14.38 1.81
N LYS A 113 -15.60 13.07 1.89
CA LYS A 113 -14.98 12.36 3.01
C LYS A 113 -13.78 11.53 2.55
N LEU A 114 -12.93 11.16 3.51
CA LEU A 114 -11.84 10.22 3.28
C LEU A 114 -12.38 8.86 2.80
N GLY A 115 -11.75 8.30 1.77
CA GLY A 115 -12.17 7.04 1.17
C GLY A 115 -13.27 7.18 0.11
N ASP A 116 -13.86 8.37 -0.06
CA ASP A 116 -14.81 8.60 -1.15
C ASP A 116 -14.13 8.49 -2.51
N VAL A 117 -14.90 8.12 -3.51
CA VAL A 117 -14.49 8.16 -4.92
C VAL A 117 -15.06 9.42 -5.56
N ILE A 118 -14.20 10.22 -6.16
CA ILE A 118 -14.58 11.40 -6.94
C ILE A 118 -14.16 11.23 -8.40
N GLU A 119 -14.85 11.89 -9.29
CA GLU A 119 -14.54 11.91 -10.73
C GLU A 119 -13.90 13.25 -11.09
N ILE A 120 -12.75 13.21 -11.76
CA ILE A 120 -12.02 14.37 -12.26
C ILE A 120 -12.14 14.40 -13.78
N LYS A 121 -12.52 15.54 -14.34
CA LYS A 121 -12.69 15.75 -15.78
C LYS A 121 -11.92 16.97 -16.27
N GLY A 122 -11.56 16.96 -17.57
CA GLY A 122 -10.96 18.11 -18.25
C GLY A 122 -9.47 18.30 -17.98
N VAL A 123 -8.79 17.33 -17.35
CA VAL A 123 -7.34 17.34 -17.04
C VAL A 123 -6.51 16.52 -18.04
N GLY A 124 -7.07 16.24 -19.21
CA GLY A 124 -6.49 15.36 -20.23
C GLY A 124 -6.93 13.91 -20.06
N GLU A 125 -6.80 13.13 -21.15
CA GLU A 125 -7.26 11.73 -21.17
C GLU A 125 -6.60 10.87 -20.11
N LYS A 126 -5.30 11.08 -19.85
CA LYS A 126 -4.51 10.24 -18.95
C LYS A 126 -4.88 10.41 -17.47
N PHE A 127 -5.28 11.59 -17.07
CA PHE A 127 -5.53 11.91 -15.65
C PHE A 127 -7.02 12.11 -15.33
N SER A 128 -7.89 12.15 -16.35
CA SER A 128 -9.34 12.18 -16.13
C SER A 128 -9.84 10.80 -15.72
N GLY A 129 -10.81 10.77 -14.79
CA GLY A 129 -11.44 9.53 -14.34
C GLY A 129 -11.71 9.53 -12.83
N ASN A 130 -11.97 8.35 -12.30
CA ASN A 130 -12.29 8.15 -10.90
C ASN A 130 -11.02 8.05 -10.06
N VAL A 131 -11.00 8.76 -8.93
CA VAL A 131 -9.89 8.71 -7.98
C VAL A 131 -10.42 8.58 -6.57
N MET A 132 -9.66 7.92 -5.71
CA MET A 132 -10.00 7.76 -4.29
C MET A 132 -9.37 8.89 -3.46
N VAL A 133 -10.18 9.53 -2.63
CA VAL A 133 -9.76 10.58 -1.71
C VAL A 133 -8.92 9.99 -0.57
N SER A 134 -7.65 10.38 -0.51
CA SER A 134 -6.70 9.92 0.51
C SER A 134 -6.45 10.92 1.63
N ALA A 135 -6.60 12.22 1.35
CA ALA A 135 -6.53 13.25 2.39
C ALA A 135 -7.38 14.48 2.01
N ILE A 136 -7.85 15.19 3.02
CA ILE A 136 -8.62 16.42 2.86
C ILE A 136 -8.05 17.47 3.81
N LYS A 137 -7.80 18.67 3.29
CA LYS A 137 -7.42 19.82 4.07
C LYS A 137 -8.39 20.97 3.81
N GLN A 138 -9.02 21.46 4.84
CA GLN A 138 -9.88 22.65 4.78
C GLN A 138 -9.06 23.88 5.07
N VAL A 139 -9.13 24.88 4.20
CA VAL A 139 -8.40 26.15 4.33
C VAL A 139 -9.39 27.31 4.30
N VAL A 140 -9.51 28.00 5.42
CA VAL A 140 -10.35 29.21 5.53
C VAL A 140 -9.44 30.42 5.70
N THR A 141 -9.57 31.39 4.81
CA THR A 141 -8.80 32.62 4.80
C THR A 141 -9.71 33.83 4.61
N ASN A 142 -9.17 35.03 4.67
CA ASN A 142 -9.94 36.25 4.36
C ASN A 142 -10.43 36.30 2.90
N SER A 143 -9.80 35.52 2.00
CA SER A 143 -10.16 35.44 0.58
C SER A 143 -11.18 34.35 0.26
N GLY A 144 -11.54 33.50 1.24
CA GLY A 144 -12.55 32.47 1.06
C GLY A 144 -12.24 31.16 1.77
N TRP A 145 -13.13 30.20 1.55
CA TRP A 145 -13.00 28.84 2.02
C TRP A 145 -12.68 27.92 0.84
N TYR A 146 -11.63 27.12 1.00
CA TYR A 146 -11.12 26.18 0.00
C TYR A 146 -10.96 24.80 0.59
N THR A 147 -11.15 23.78 -0.23
CA THR A 147 -10.87 22.38 0.10
C THR A 147 -9.75 21.87 -0.79
N ASP A 148 -8.63 21.49 -0.19
CA ASP A 148 -7.56 20.75 -0.84
C ASP A 148 -7.83 19.26 -0.66
N ILE A 149 -7.95 18.52 -1.75
CA ILE A 149 -8.21 17.09 -1.78
C ILE A 149 -6.97 16.40 -2.36
N GLN A 150 -6.38 15.49 -1.61
CA GLN A 150 -5.38 14.56 -2.13
C GLN A 150 -6.05 13.27 -2.54
N PHE A 151 -5.58 12.66 -3.61
CA PHE A 151 -6.10 11.41 -4.13
C PHE A 151 -4.96 10.43 -4.48
N GLY A 152 -5.31 9.14 -4.54
CA GLY A 152 -4.35 8.05 -4.64
C GLY A 152 -3.67 7.72 -3.31
N LEU A 153 -3.04 6.55 -3.21
CA LEU A 153 -2.32 6.11 -2.02
C LEU A 153 -0.82 6.13 -2.23
N ASN A 154 -0.06 6.40 -1.17
CA ASN A 154 1.38 6.21 -1.18
C ASN A 154 1.68 4.70 -1.07
N ASN A 155 2.53 4.18 -1.95
CA ASN A 155 2.94 2.77 -1.97
C ASN A 155 3.84 2.37 -0.79
N ASN A 156 4.36 3.32 -0.03
CA ASN A 156 5.17 3.03 1.15
C ASN A 156 4.31 2.53 2.31
N TRP A 157 4.57 1.30 2.74
CA TRP A 157 3.94 0.76 3.93
C TRP A 157 4.35 1.56 5.17
N TYR A 158 3.37 1.78 6.05
CA TYR A 158 3.62 2.45 7.31
C TYR A 158 4.72 1.76 8.14
N SER A 159 4.70 0.42 8.16
CA SER A 159 5.70 -0.39 8.85
C SER A 159 7.09 -0.36 8.22
N SER A 160 7.21 0.05 6.95
CA SER A 160 8.50 0.17 6.24
C SER A 160 9.16 1.54 6.44
N ARG A 161 8.47 2.48 7.06
CA ARG A 161 9.00 3.81 7.30
C ARG A 161 10.08 3.77 8.39
N ASN A 162 11.22 4.38 8.12
CA ASN A 162 12.37 4.38 9.03
C ASN A 162 12.08 5.02 10.40
N ASP A 163 11.13 5.95 10.46
CA ASP A 163 10.66 6.60 11.68
C ASP A 163 9.74 5.70 12.53
N MET A 164 9.22 4.61 11.93
CA MET A 164 8.32 3.67 12.58
C MET A 164 9.00 2.34 12.98
N ASN A 165 10.29 2.18 12.71
CA ASN A 165 11.04 1.02 13.17
C ASN A 165 10.97 0.94 14.69
N SER A 166 10.00 0.18 15.21
CA SER A 166 9.91 -0.06 16.63
C SER A 166 11.09 -0.91 17.06
N LYS A 167 11.94 -0.35 17.92
CA LYS A 167 13.06 -1.06 18.53
C LYS A 167 12.61 -2.11 19.56
N TYR A 168 11.30 -2.30 19.73
CA TYR A 168 10.74 -3.12 20.80
C TYR A 168 9.75 -4.14 20.25
N THR A 169 9.94 -5.38 20.63
CA THR A 169 8.97 -6.45 20.37
C THR A 169 7.80 -6.29 21.33
N GLY A 170 6.59 -6.10 20.79
CA GLY A 170 5.38 -5.95 21.60
C GLY A 170 5.36 -4.73 22.52
N ASN A 171 6.08 -3.67 22.19
CA ASN A 171 6.23 -2.41 22.98
C ASN A 171 6.82 -2.54 24.38
N LEU A 172 7.26 -3.72 24.81
CA LEU A 172 7.76 -3.94 26.17
C LEU A 172 9.19 -4.47 26.23
N THR A 173 9.66 -5.12 25.18
CA THR A 173 11.01 -5.69 25.14
C THR A 173 11.78 -5.22 23.92
N PRO A 174 13.09 -4.97 24.03
CA PRO A 174 13.92 -4.63 22.88
C PRO A 174 13.84 -5.73 21.81
N SER A 175 13.78 -5.33 20.54
CA SER A 175 13.89 -6.28 19.43
C SER A 175 15.29 -6.91 19.43
N VAL A 176 15.35 -8.22 19.24
CA VAL A 176 16.62 -8.95 19.07
C VAL A 176 17.03 -8.78 17.61
N ASN A 177 18.10 -8.00 17.38
CA ASN A 177 18.63 -7.75 16.05
C ASN A 177 20.01 -8.43 15.91
N GLY A 178 20.24 -9.03 14.73
CA GLY A 178 21.50 -9.70 14.42
C GLY A 178 21.66 -11.08 15.09
N LEU A 179 22.89 -11.58 15.05
CA LEU A 179 23.23 -12.87 15.65
C LEU A 179 23.40 -12.72 17.18
N GLN A 180 22.74 -13.59 17.93
CA GLN A 180 22.78 -13.65 19.38
C GLN A 180 23.29 -15.02 19.83
N ILE A 181 24.03 -15.05 20.94
CA ILE A 181 24.40 -16.31 21.59
C ILE A 181 23.31 -16.67 22.59
N GLY A 182 22.69 -17.83 22.40
CA GLY A 182 21.65 -18.35 23.30
C GLY A 182 22.03 -19.68 23.91
N LYS A 183 21.56 -19.94 25.15
CA LYS A 183 21.66 -21.24 25.80
C LYS A 183 20.36 -22.03 25.53
N VAL A 184 20.48 -23.22 24.94
CA VAL A 184 19.35 -24.13 24.79
C VAL A 184 18.89 -24.62 26.17
N LEU A 185 17.63 -24.35 26.50
CA LEU A 185 17.00 -24.77 27.76
C LEU A 185 16.26 -26.08 27.58
N LYS A 186 15.54 -26.23 26.45
CA LYS A 186 14.73 -27.41 26.18
C LYS A 186 14.61 -27.62 24.67
N ILE A 187 14.68 -28.87 24.28
CA ILE A 187 14.33 -29.29 22.92
C ILE A 187 12.93 -29.86 23.04
N ASP A 188 11.96 -29.17 22.48
CA ASP A 188 10.61 -29.69 22.38
C ASP A 188 10.61 -30.75 21.28
N GLY A 189 10.12 -31.93 21.60
CA GLY A 189 9.96 -33.01 20.62
C GLY A 189 8.67 -32.83 19.81
N ASP A 190 8.29 -31.59 19.46
CA ASP A 190 7.16 -31.32 18.60
C ASP A 190 7.56 -31.52 17.13
N GLU A 191 6.55 -31.66 16.28
CA GLU A 191 6.75 -31.87 14.84
C GLU A 191 7.40 -30.67 14.16
N LYS A 192 7.42 -29.49 14.82
CA LYS A 192 8.00 -28.24 14.30
C LYS A 192 9.47 -28.03 14.62
N HIS A 193 10.12 -29.01 15.24
CA HIS A 193 11.57 -28.97 15.59
C HIS A 193 12.00 -27.71 16.38
N ARG A 194 11.11 -27.15 17.18
CA ARG A 194 11.39 -25.93 17.96
C ARG A 194 12.30 -26.21 19.15
N VAL A 195 13.11 -25.22 19.50
CA VAL A 195 13.95 -25.24 20.69
C VAL A 195 13.67 -24.02 21.56
N GLN A 196 13.61 -24.22 22.87
CA GLN A 196 13.54 -23.11 23.82
C GLN A 196 14.94 -22.66 24.15
N ILE A 197 15.23 -21.38 23.94
CA ILE A 197 16.54 -20.76 24.23
C ILE A 197 16.40 -19.64 25.25
N ALA A 198 17.41 -19.50 26.10
CA ALA A 198 17.61 -18.30 26.93
C ALA A 198 18.64 -17.40 26.24
N LEU A 199 18.27 -16.16 26.01
CA LEU A 199 19.18 -15.14 25.53
C LEU A 199 19.78 -14.41 26.77
N PRO A 200 21.09 -14.16 26.81
CA PRO A 200 21.65 -13.27 27.81
C PRO A 200 21.13 -11.83 27.50
N VAL A 201 20.39 -11.27 28.43
CA VAL A 201 19.88 -9.90 28.36
C VAL A 201 20.79 -9.01 29.16
#